data_cb5ef8299352521f827c4d7f66bcc501
#
_entry.id   cb5ef8299352521f827c4d7f66bcc501
#
_cell.length_a   1.000
_cell.length_b   1.000
_cell.length_c   1.000
_cell.angle_alpha   90.00
_cell.angle_beta   90.00
_cell.angle_gamma   90.00
#
_symmetry.space_group_name_H-M   'P 1'
#
loop_
_entity.id
_entity.type
_entity.pdbx_description
1 polymer ?
#
loop_
_entity_poly.entity_id
_entity_poly.type
_entity_poly.pdbx_seq_one_letter_code
_entity_poly.pdbx_strand_id
1 'polypeptide(L)'
;MKKLFLTICATLALTACSNGAYTMTDRTSHPCGNKPNCVSTQDERASFQLEPFKLTANATLDQIEQVALALPGAKVADKTEHYLRVECTSRLFRFVDDLELKIVDGQLLVRSESRVGYSDLGVNRKRAEQLRSLLTEAGFIE
;
A
#
# COMPACT_ATOMS: atom_id res chain seq x y z
N MET A 1 -12.97 50.21 -50.83
CA MET A 1 -12.08 49.96 -49.68
C MET A 1 -12.77 48.99 -48.77
N LYS A 2 -12.48 47.68 -48.91
CA LYS A 2 -13.04 46.60 -48.08
C LYS A 2 -12.08 46.29 -46.93
N LYS A 3 -12.49 46.59 -45.70
CA LYS A 3 -11.72 46.27 -44.50
C LYS A 3 -11.92 44.80 -44.17
N LEU A 4 -10.88 43.99 -44.28
CA LEU A 4 -10.84 42.61 -43.89
C LEU A 4 -10.59 42.50 -42.38
N PHE A 5 -11.59 42.10 -41.61
CA PHE A 5 -11.42 41.81 -40.18
C PHE A 5 -10.87 40.38 -40.04
N LEU A 6 -9.64 40.27 -39.60
CA LEU A 6 -9.00 39.00 -39.28
C LEU A 6 -9.33 38.63 -37.83
N THR A 7 -10.26 37.68 -37.64
CA THR A 7 -10.61 37.15 -36.33
C THR A 7 -9.62 36.07 -35.95
N ILE A 8 -8.72 36.37 -35.03
CA ILE A 8 -7.78 35.41 -34.45
C ILE A 8 -8.54 34.62 -33.39
N CYS A 9 -8.85 33.34 -33.69
CA CYS A 9 -9.41 32.40 -32.74
C CYS A 9 -8.24 31.83 -31.91
N ALA A 10 -8.06 32.31 -30.68
CA ALA A 10 -7.10 31.76 -29.74
C ALA A 10 -7.69 30.49 -29.12
N THR A 11 -7.24 29.30 -29.60
CA THR A 11 -7.56 28.03 -28.99
C THR A 11 -6.73 27.85 -27.72
N LEU A 12 -7.34 28.02 -26.53
CA LEU A 12 -6.75 27.58 -25.27
C LEU A 12 -6.67 26.05 -25.26
N ALA A 13 -5.49 25.53 -25.42
CA ALA A 13 -5.22 24.11 -25.14
C ALA A 13 -5.21 23.91 -23.61
N LEU A 14 -6.30 23.34 -23.09
CA LEU A 14 -6.35 22.84 -21.72
C LEU A 14 -5.46 21.59 -21.64
N THR A 15 -4.23 21.75 -21.19
CA THR A 15 -3.40 20.61 -20.78
C THR A 15 -3.98 20.03 -19.50
N ALA A 16 -4.82 19.00 -19.64
CA ALA A 16 -5.22 18.18 -18.51
C ALA A 16 -3.97 17.47 -17.98
N CYS A 17 -3.44 17.93 -16.83
CA CYS A 17 -2.51 17.15 -16.04
C CYS A 17 -3.25 15.89 -15.56
N SER A 18 -3.13 14.80 -16.30
CA SER A 18 -3.48 13.49 -15.77
C SER A 18 -2.49 13.19 -14.65
N ASN A 19 -2.92 13.31 -13.41
CA ASN A 19 -2.23 12.69 -12.30
C ASN A 19 -2.28 11.18 -12.57
N GLY A 20 -1.23 10.65 -13.21
CA GLY A 20 -1.08 9.23 -13.44
C GLY A 20 -1.19 8.52 -12.09
N ALA A 21 -2.23 7.73 -11.90
CA ALA A 21 -2.35 6.88 -10.74
C ALA A 21 -1.07 6.02 -10.67
N TYR A 22 -0.37 6.06 -9.54
CA TYR A 22 0.81 5.22 -9.32
C TYR A 22 0.34 3.77 -9.28
N THR A 23 0.47 3.07 -10.40
CA THR A 23 0.12 1.66 -10.51
C THR A 23 1.30 0.83 -10.03
N MET A 24 1.13 0.12 -8.92
CA MET A 24 2.08 -0.89 -8.46
C MET A 24 1.58 -2.29 -8.82
N THR A 25 2.50 -3.13 -9.26
CA THR A 25 2.24 -4.56 -9.38
C THR A 25 2.22 -5.19 -7.98
N ASP A 26 1.36 -6.20 -7.75
CA ASP A 26 1.36 -7.02 -6.54
C ASP A 26 2.75 -7.64 -6.30
N ARG A 27 3.35 -7.32 -5.16
CA ARG A 27 4.68 -7.80 -4.73
C ARG A 27 4.62 -8.69 -3.51
N THR A 28 3.43 -9.05 -3.04
CA THR A 28 3.23 -9.82 -1.81
C THR A 28 3.94 -11.17 -1.81
N SER A 29 4.13 -11.79 -2.99
CA SER A 29 4.81 -13.08 -3.16
C SER A 29 6.34 -12.96 -3.29
N HIS A 30 6.90 -11.75 -3.20
CA HIS A 30 8.33 -11.53 -3.37
C HIS A 30 9.01 -11.16 -2.05
N PRO A 31 10.28 -11.57 -1.83
CA PRO A 31 11.06 -11.07 -0.70
C PRO A 31 11.34 -9.57 -0.85
N CYS A 32 11.75 -8.95 0.25
CA CYS A 32 12.22 -7.56 0.25
C CYS A 32 13.49 -7.37 -0.58
N GLY A 33 13.74 -6.14 -1.02
CA GLY A 33 15.05 -5.74 -1.57
C GLY A 33 16.15 -5.76 -0.51
N ASN A 34 17.26 -5.07 -0.78
CA ASN A 34 18.41 -5.02 0.14
C ASN A 34 18.40 -3.81 1.08
N LYS A 35 17.45 -2.88 0.91
CA LYS A 35 17.33 -1.73 1.79
C LYS A 35 16.57 -2.10 3.06
N PRO A 36 17.02 -1.66 4.26
CA PRO A 36 16.34 -1.91 5.51
C PRO A 36 15.11 -0.99 5.67
N ASN A 37 14.19 -1.04 4.74
CA ASN A 37 12.96 -0.25 4.67
C ASN A 37 11.74 -1.07 4.26
N CYS A 38 11.83 -2.39 4.40
CA CYS A 38 10.81 -3.35 4.01
C CYS A 38 10.76 -4.52 4.99
N VAL A 39 9.57 -5.11 5.18
CA VAL A 39 9.35 -6.39 5.83
C VAL A 39 8.33 -7.19 5.03
N SER A 40 8.45 -8.54 5.03
CA SER A 40 7.58 -9.42 4.26
C SER A 40 7.44 -10.80 4.94
N THR A 41 6.27 -11.40 4.83
CA THR A 41 6.03 -12.81 5.19
C THR A 41 6.71 -13.80 4.23
N GLN A 42 7.24 -13.30 3.11
CA GLN A 42 7.92 -14.11 2.08
C GLN A 42 9.44 -13.89 2.09
N ASP A 43 9.99 -13.28 3.14
CA ASP A 43 11.43 -13.11 3.32
C ASP A 43 11.94 -14.07 4.40
N GLU A 44 13.05 -14.75 4.16
CA GLU A 44 13.68 -15.69 5.10
C GLU A 44 14.79 -15.02 5.93
N ARG A 45 15.21 -13.82 5.55
CA ARG A 45 16.24 -13.06 6.27
C ARG A 45 15.65 -12.41 7.50
N ALA A 46 16.21 -12.70 8.68
CA ALA A 46 15.67 -12.28 9.97
C ALA A 46 15.32 -10.78 10.08
N SER A 47 16.11 -9.90 9.42
CA SER A 47 15.87 -8.45 9.43
C SER A 47 14.67 -8.01 8.59
N PHE A 48 14.20 -8.84 7.64
CA PHE A 48 13.10 -8.56 6.73
C PHE A 48 11.89 -9.46 6.94
N GLN A 49 12.08 -10.61 7.59
CA GLN A 49 11.05 -11.61 7.80
C GLN A 49 9.94 -11.11 8.73
N LEU A 50 8.70 -11.42 8.38
CA LEU A 50 7.54 -11.40 9.26
C LEU A 50 7.08 -12.83 9.51
N GLU A 51 6.66 -13.11 10.74
CA GLU A 51 5.97 -14.37 11.06
C GLU A 51 4.68 -14.50 10.23
N PRO A 52 4.27 -15.71 9.86
CA PRO A 52 3.05 -15.95 9.11
C PRO A 52 1.81 -15.35 9.79
N PHE A 53 0.86 -14.87 8.99
CA PHE A 53 -0.47 -14.47 9.43
C PHE A 53 -1.46 -15.54 9.00
N LYS A 54 -1.77 -16.48 9.91
CA LYS A 54 -2.73 -17.56 9.65
C LYS A 54 -4.13 -17.04 9.83
N LEU A 55 -4.93 -17.07 8.77
CA LEU A 55 -6.30 -16.59 8.80
C LEU A 55 -7.23 -17.61 9.44
N THR A 56 -8.20 -17.12 10.21
CA THR A 56 -9.36 -17.93 10.62
C THR A 56 -10.27 -18.19 9.41
N ALA A 57 -11.06 -19.27 9.46
CA ALA A 57 -11.87 -19.72 8.33
C ALA A 57 -12.88 -18.67 7.81
N ASN A 58 -13.26 -17.72 8.65
CA ASN A 58 -14.27 -16.69 8.32
C ASN A 58 -13.66 -15.34 7.93
N ALA A 59 -12.34 -15.21 7.92
CA ALA A 59 -11.69 -13.95 7.58
C ALA A 59 -11.80 -13.64 6.09
N THR A 60 -12.30 -12.45 5.75
CA THR A 60 -12.44 -11.95 4.38
C THR A 60 -11.53 -10.75 4.15
N LEU A 61 -11.21 -10.47 2.88
CA LEU A 61 -10.41 -9.30 2.53
C LEU A 61 -11.08 -7.98 2.92
N ASP A 62 -12.42 -7.91 2.85
CA ASP A 62 -13.17 -6.73 3.27
C ASP A 62 -13.05 -6.45 4.78
N GLN A 63 -13.08 -7.50 5.59
CA GLN A 63 -12.86 -7.37 7.04
C GLN A 63 -11.43 -6.97 7.36
N ILE A 64 -10.45 -7.56 6.67
CA ILE A 64 -9.03 -7.20 6.80
C ILE A 64 -8.79 -5.74 6.39
N GLU A 65 -9.44 -5.25 5.34
CA GLU A 65 -9.40 -3.85 4.92
C GLU A 65 -9.87 -2.91 6.04
N GLN A 66 -11.01 -3.20 6.67
CA GLN A 66 -11.52 -2.36 7.76
C GLN A 66 -10.53 -2.27 8.91
N VAL A 67 -9.87 -3.38 9.25
CA VAL A 67 -8.81 -3.40 10.27
C VAL A 67 -7.58 -2.61 9.80
N ALA A 68 -7.13 -2.79 8.56
CA ALA A 68 -5.96 -2.10 8.02
C ALA A 68 -6.17 -0.58 7.96
N LEU A 69 -7.40 -0.12 7.70
CA LEU A 69 -7.75 1.31 7.69
C LEU A 69 -7.71 1.97 9.08
N ALA A 70 -7.68 1.20 10.17
CA ALA A 70 -7.43 1.72 11.51
C ALA A 70 -5.95 2.08 11.77
N LEU A 71 -5.03 1.67 10.91
CA LEU A 71 -3.62 2.04 11.01
C LEU A 71 -3.42 3.54 10.74
N PRO A 72 -2.42 4.19 11.38
CA PRO A 72 -2.15 5.61 11.18
C PRO A 72 -1.88 5.99 9.72
N GLY A 73 -2.63 6.96 9.20
CA GLY A 73 -2.45 7.50 7.85
C GLY A 73 -2.83 6.55 6.72
N ALA A 74 -3.57 5.48 7.04
CA ALA A 74 -3.98 4.45 6.10
C ALA A 74 -5.07 4.94 5.13
N LYS A 75 -4.92 4.59 3.85
CA LYS A 75 -5.89 4.82 2.78
C LYS A 75 -5.79 3.71 1.75
N VAL A 76 -6.93 3.17 1.31
CA VAL A 76 -6.94 2.20 0.21
C VAL A 76 -6.42 2.86 -1.06
N ALA A 77 -5.47 2.22 -1.70
CA ALA A 77 -4.86 2.67 -2.96
C ALA A 77 -5.18 1.73 -4.13
N ASP A 78 -5.34 0.44 -3.86
CA ASP A 78 -5.72 -0.55 -4.86
C ASP A 78 -6.38 -1.76 -4.17
N LYS A 79 -7.34 -2.39 -4.85
CA LYS A 79 -8.04 -3.57 -4.35
C LYS A 79 -8.54 -4.45 -5.49
N THR A 80 -8.30 -5.74 -5.34
CA THR A 80 -8.91 -6.79 -6.17
C THR A 80 -9.62 -7.80 -5.28
N GLU A 81 -10.07 -8.92 -5.84
CA GLU A 81 -10.76 -9.98 -5.07
C GLU A 81 -9.89 -10.55 -3.92
N HIS A 82 -8.58 -10.70 -4.14
CA HIS A 82 -7.67 -11.32 -3.18
C HIS A 82 -6.51 -10.43 -2.72
N TYR A 83 -6.37 -9.25 -3.28
CA TYR A 83 -5.25 -8.33 -3.03
C TYR A 83 -5.76 -6.96 -2.60
N LEU A 84 -5.08 -6.37 -1.62
CA LEU A 84 -5.31 -5.03 -1.12
C LEU A 84 -3.98 -4.31 -0.95
N ARG A 85 -3.90 -3.08 -1.47
CA ARG A 85 -2.80 -2.16 -1.18
C ARG A 85 -3.33 -0.94 -0.44
N VAL A 86 -2.72 -0.68 0.71
CA VAL A 86 -3.00 0.45 1.57
C VAL A 86 -1.77 1.37 1.59
N GLU A 87 -1.95 2.63 1.26
CA GLU A 87 -0.95 3.67 1.47
C GLU A 87 -1.03 4.17 2.90
N CYS A 88 0.12 4.17 3.60
CA CYS A 88 0.25 4.69 4.95
C CYS A 88 1.13 5.94 4.93
N THR A 89 0.53 7.11 5.13
CA THR A 89 1.25 8.39 5.05
C THR A 89 1.66 8.87 6.43
N SER A 90 2.96 9.10 6.63
CA SER A 90 3.47 9.63 7.90
C SER A 90 2.99 11.07 8.16
N ARG A 91 2.70 11.39 9.43
CA ARG A 91 2.11 12.70 9.79
C ARG A 91 3.05 13.87 9.55
N LEU A 92 4.33 13.72 9.91
CA LEU A 92 5.29 14.84 9.93
C LEU A 92 5.95 15.05 8.55
N PHE A 93 6.58 14.00 8.03
CA PHE A 93 7.37 14.12 6.78
C PHE A 93 6.59 13.76 5.52
N ARG A 94 5.33 13.32 5.67
CA ARG A 94 4.45 12.94 4.57
C ARG A 94 5.04 11.83 3.68
N PHE A 95 5.92 11.01 4.21
CA PHE A 95 6.41 9.81 3.52
C PHE A 95 5.27 8.82 3.35
N VAL A 96 5.22 8.20 2.19
CA VAL A 96 4.25 7.17 1.86
C VAL A 96 4.92 5.82 1.87
N ASP A 97 4.37 4.92 2.67
CA ASP A 97 4.74 3.51 2.69
C ASP A 97 3.58 2.69 2.12
N ASP A 98 3.90 1.62 1.40
CA ASP A 98 2.90 0.69 0.89
C ASP A 98 2.78 -0.51 1.82
N LEU A 99 1.56 -0.79 2.27
CA LEU A 99 1.17 -2.02 2.94
C LEU A 99 0.37 -2.86 1.93
N GLU A 100 0.96 -3.96 1.50
CA GLU A 100 0.37 -4.89 0.55
C GLU A 100 -0.09 -6.16 1.27
N LEU A 101 -1.33 -6.55 1.05
CA LEU A 101 -1.99 -7.68 1.70
C LEU A 101 -2.62 -8.58 0.64
N LYS A 102 -2.45 -9.90 0.75
CA LYS A 102 -3.05 -10.86 -0.18
C LYS A 102 -3.45 -12.14 0.54
N ILE A 103 -4.66 -12.59 0.31
CA ILE A 103 -5.12 -13.89 0.83
C ILE A 103 -4.71 -15.00 -0.14
N VAL A 104 -3.98 -15.99 0.39
CA VAL A 104 -3.54 -17.19 -0.33
C VAL A 104 -3.60 -18.39 0.62
N ASP A 105 -4.36 -19.41 0.27
CA ASP A 105 -4.41 -20.69 0.97
C ASP A 105 -4.57 -20.58 2.50
N GLY A 106 -5.49 -19.74 2.95
CA GLY A 106 -5.76 -19.53 4.38
C GLY A 106 -4.71 -18.71 5.11
N GLN A 107 -3.80 -18.09 4.40
CA GLN A 107 -2.82 -17.16 4.95
C GLN A 107 -2.99 -15.76 4.38
N LEU A 108 -2.64 -14.75 5.17
CA LEU A 108 -2.49 -13.39 4.69
C LEU A 108 -0.99 -13.14 4.44
N LEU A 109 -0.62 -13.01 3.18
CA LEU A 109 0.69 -12.50 2.80
C LEU A 109 0.73 -11.01 3.10
N VAL A 110 1.76 -10.58 3.80
CA VAL A 110 1.94 -9.19 4.24
C VAL A 110 3.29 -8.69 3.78
N ARG A 111 3.30 -7.54 3.11
CA ARG A 111 4.50 -6.79 2.75
C ARG A 111 4.31 -5.33 3.11
N SER A 112 5.25 -4.75 3.83
CA SER A 112 5.23 -3.31 4.13
C SER A 112 6.58 -2.70 3.76
N GLU A 113 6.57 -1.66 2.91
CA GLU A 113 7.78 -1.07 2.34
C GLU A 113 7.64 0.44 2.14
N SER A 114 8.70 1.16 2.46
CA SER A 114 8.78 2.60 2.20
C SER A 114 9.15 2.87 0.74
N ARG A 115 8.42 3.79 0.09
CA ARG A 115 8.71 4.21 -1.30
C ARG A 115 10.04 4.94 -1.43
N VAL A 116 10.44 5.66 -0.39
CA VAL A 116 11.63 6.53 -0.40
C VAL A 116 12.54 6.24 0.79
N GLY A 117 13.78 6.64 0.67
CA GLY A 117 14.78 6.49 1.72
C GLY A 117 15.53 5.16 1.69
N TYR A 118 16.62 5.09 2.45
CA TYR A 118 17.42 3.89 2.60
C TYR A 118 16.91 3.03 3.74
N SER A 119 16.61 3.63 4.90
CA SER A 119 16.10 2.97 6.09
C SER A 119 14.81 3.63 6.57
N ASP A 120 13.89 2.83 7.10
CA ASP A 120 12.63 3.28 7.69
C ASP A 120 12.67 3.35 9.23
N LEU A 121 13.82 3.04 9.84
CA LEU A 121 13.99 2.96 11.29
C LEU A 121 12.98 2.01 11.98
N GLY A 122 12.57 0.94 11.28
CA GLY A 122 11.65 -0.07 11.79
C GLY A 122 10.16 0.28 11.71
N VAL A 123 9.79 1.36 11.02
CA VAL A 123 8.38 1.79 10.89
C VAL A 123 7.53 0.73 10.20
N ASN A 124 8.03 0.09 9.13
CA ASN A 124 7.27 -0.95 8.42
C ASN A 124 7.05 -2.19 9.29
N ARG A 125 8.05 -2.62 10.07
CA ARG A 125 7.88 -3.73 11.04
C ARG A 125 6.85 -3.38 12.10
N LYS A 126 6.95 -2.19 12.70
CA LYS A 126 5.99 -1.73 13.71
C LYS A 126 4.57 -1.72 13.16
N ARG A 127 4.38 -1.28 11.92
CA ARG A 127 3.07 -1.26 11.25
C ARG A 127 2.53 -2.68 11.05
N ALA A 128 3.36 -3.60 10.57
CA ALA A 128 2.95 -4.99 10.36
C ALA A 128 2.57 -5.68 11.68
N GLU A 129 3.31 -5.45 12.76
CA GLU A 129 2.97 -6.00 14.09
C GLU A 129 1.73 -5.33 14.71
N GLN A 130 1.52 -4.05 14.45
CA GLN A 130 0.27 -3.38 14.83
C GLN A 130 -0.93 -3.95 14.09
N LEU A 131 -0.79 -4.21 12.77
CA LEU A 131 -1.81 -4.91 11.99
C LEU A 131 -2.10 -6.29 12.57
N ARG A 132 -1.06 -7.06 12.92
CA ARG A 132 -1.20 -8.36 13.57
C ARG A 132 -2.05 -8.28 14.84
N SER A 133 -1.71 -7.35 15.73
CA SER A 133 -2.45 -7.14 16.99
C SER A 133 -3.93 -6.84 16.71
N LEU A 134 -4.21 -5.93 15.81
CA LEU A 134 -5.59 -5.56 15.46
C LEU A 134 -6.38 -6.72 14.82
N LEU A 135 -5.75 -7.52 13.95
CA LEU A 135 -6.37 -8.69 13.34
C LEU A 135 -6.63 -9.80 14.37
N THR A 136 -5.72 -9.99 15.33
CA THR A 136 -5.91 -10.92 16.45
C THR A 136 -7.07 -10.49 17.34
N GLU A 137 -7.12 -9.22 17.73
CA GLU A 137 -8.22 -8.64 18.52
C GLU A 137 -9.58 -8.77 17.83
N ALA A 138 -9.61 -8.65 16.50
CA ALA A 138 -10.79 -8.85 15.67
C ALA A 138 -11.15 -10.32 15.45
N GLY A 139 -10.29 -11.28 15.82
CA GLY A 139 -10.50 -12.71 15.64
C GLY A 139 -10.31 -13.20 14.20
N PHE A 140 -9.54 -12.49 13.37
CA PHE A 140 -9.32 -12.82 11.96
C PHE A 140 -8.03 -13.62 11.72
N ILE A 141 -7.11 -13.65 12.68
CA ILE A 141 -5.92 -14.51 12.66
C ILE A 141 -5.80 -15.33 13.95
N GLU A 142 -5.12 -16.50 13.85
CA GLU A 142 -4.82 -17.41 14.96
C GLU A 142 -3.66 -16.88 15.83
#